data_594be7f0bb78cd1d76d198f1d7518ac0
#
_entry.id   594be7f0bb78cd1d76d198f1d7518ac0
#
_cell.length_a   1.000
_cell.length_b   1.000
_cell.length_c   1.000
_cell.angle_alpha   90.00
_cell.angle_beta   90.00
_cell.angle_gamma   90.00
#
_symmetry.space_group_name_H-M   'P 1'
#
loop_
_entity.id
_entity.type
_entity.pdbx_description
1 polymer ?
#
loop_
_entity_poly.entity_id
_entity_poly.type
_entity_poly.pdbx_seq_one_letter_code
_entity_poly.pdbx_strand_id
1 'polypeptide(L)'
;SGLNQLAMNADTIYPIAARCGVFAKTDVQALLNQGASHENIAKSVFQAIVNQTIAGLACGHKIEGNVAFLGGPLTFLSELRQCFCDTLELDEAHRIIPENGELFIALGAALMKDECREITVGQLTKEIGALIGIPMEATDCVDPLFKNEQELEEFRARHAKAVTPKANIEDA
;
A
#
# COMPACT_ATOMS: atom_id res chain seq x y z
N SER A 1 10.68 -10.03 10.76
CA SER A 1 10.92 -10.14 9.31
C SER A 1 12.34 -9.73 8.97
N GLY A 2 12.92 -10.26 7.87
CA GLY A 2 14.28 -9.92 7.47
C GLY A 2 14.49 -8.41 7.27
N LEU A 3 13.49 -7.71 6.71
CA LEU A 3 13.55 -6.26 6.53
C LEU A 3 13.67 -5.50 7.87
N ASN A 4 12.94 -5.93 8.89
CA ASN A 4 13.03 -5.31 10.22
C ASN A 4 14.42 -5.51 10.85
N GLN A 5 15.01 -6.71 10.67
CA GLN A 5 16.36 -7.00 11.17
C GLN A 5 17.44 -6.16 10.47
N LEU A 6 17.30 -5.95 9.16
CA LEU A 6 18.20 -5.04 8.43
C LEU A 6 18.10 -3.62 9.00
N ALA A 7 16.87 -3.09 9.12
CA ALA A 7 16.65 -1.73 9.60
C ALA A 7 17.19 -1.46 11.02
N MET A 8 17.29 -2.49 11.88
CA MET A 8 17.88 -2.36 13.23
C MET A 8 19.37 -1.98 13.20
N ASN A 9 20.08 -2.33 12.15
CA ASN A 9 21.53 -2.09 12.01
C ASN A 9 21.86 -0.85 11.16
N ALA A 10 20.84 -0.07 10.80
CA ALA A 10 21.02 1.13 10.01
C ALA A 10 21.65 2.27 10.83
N ASP A 11 22.55 3.01 10.20
CA ASP A 11 23.21 4.20 10.77
C ASP A 11 22.82 5.49 10.03
N THR A 12 22.25 5.37 8.84
CA THR A 12 21.90 6.51 7.98
C THR A 12 20.51 6.33 7.36
N ILE A 13 19.76 7.42 7.28
CA ILE A 13 18.45 7.47 6.62
C ILE A 13 18.56 8.38 5.40
N TYR A 14 18.20 7.85 4.24
CA TYR A 14 18.16 8.57 2.97
C TYR A 14 16.73 9.03 2.63
N PRO A 15 16.56 10.17 1.97
CA PRO A 15 15.27 10.58 1.46
C PRO A 15 14.84 9.65 0.31
N ILE A 16 13.70 8.99 0.47
CA ILE A 16 13.07 8.14 -0.54
C ILE A 16 11.66 8.65 -0.80
N ALA A 17 11.27 8.75 -2.09
CA ALA A 17 9.93 9.14 -2.46
C ALA A 17 8.90 8.09 -2.01
N ALA A 18 7.90 8.53 -1.25
CA ALA A 18 6.93 7.65 -0.61
C ALA A 18 5.59 7.52 -1.36
N ARG A 19 5.33 8.39 -2.35
CA ARG A 19 4.00 8.46 -3.00
C ARG A 19 3.71 7.31 -3.96
N CYS A 20 4.72 6.77 -4.61
CA CYS A 20 4.56 5.76 -5.64
C CYS A 20 5.72 4.77 -5.60
N GLY A 21 5.40 3.47 -5.63
CA GLY A 21 6.42 2.42 -5.61
C GLY A 21 7.41 2.47 -6.78
N VAL A 22 7.01 3.04 -7.92
CA VAL A 22 7.91 3.22 -9.07
C VAL A 22 8.99 4.25 -8.76
N PHE A 23 8.62 5.41 -8.22
CA PHE A 23 9.60 6.44 -7.83
C PHE A 23 10.46 5.97 -6.66
N ALA A 24 9.87 5.33 -5.65
CA ALA A 24 10.63 4.74 -4.56
C ALA A 24 11.68 3.74 -5.05
N LYS A 25 11.32 2.88 -6.02
CA LYS A 25 12.26 1.93 -6.65
C LYS A 25 13.40 2.64 -7.38
N THR A 26 13.11 3.74 -8.06
CA THR A 26 14.12 4.54 -8.77
C THR A 26 15.11 5.15 -7.79
N ASP A 27 14.64 5.73 -6.67
CA ASP A 27 15.48 6.29 -5.63
C ASP A 27 16.35 5.22 -4.96
N VAL A 28 15.75 4.08 -4.62
CA VAL A 28 16.47 2.93 -4.04
C VAL A 28 17.56 2.43 -4.99
N GLN A 29 17.26 2.33 -6.30
CA GLN A 29 18.26 1.89 -7.28
C GLN A 29 19.44 2.86 -7.37
N ALA A 30 19.18 4.16 -7.34
CA ALA A 30 20.23 5.18 -7.34
C ALA A 30 21.13 5.08 -6.08
N LEU A 31 20.51 4.88 -4.91
CA LEU A 31 21.24 4.69 -3.65
C LEU A 31 22.09 3.43 -3.65
N LEU A 32 21.56 2.31 -4.16
CA LEU A 32 22.33 1.06 -4.32
C LEU A 32 23.55 1.25 -5.24
N ASN A 33 23.38 1.96 -6.34
CA ASN A 33 24.47 2.25 -7.28
C ASN A 33 25.56 3.15 -6.65
N GLN A 34 25.20 3.96 -5.65
CA GLN A 34 26.12 4.79 -4.87
C GLN A 34 26.75 4.02 -3.69
N GLY A 35 26.42 2.74 -3.51
CA GLY A 35 26.97 1.90 -2.46
C GLY A 35 26.28 2.00 -1.10
N ALA A 36 25.04 2.52 -1.05
CA ALA A 36 24.26 2.51 0.19
C ALA A 36 24.01 1.08 0.66
N SER A 37 24.15 0.85 1.96
CA SER A 37 23.92 -0.46 2.56
C SER A 37 22.43 -0.86 2.54
N HIS A 38 22.14 -2.16 2.52
CA HIS A 38 20.77 -2.65 2.58
C HIS A 38 20.09 -2.28 3.90
N GLU A 39 20.84 -2.18 4.98
CA GLU A 39 20.38 -1.75 6.30
C GLU A 39 19.83 -0.32 6.24
N ASN A 40 20.62 0.58 5.69
CA ASN A 40 20.24 1.99 5.54
C ASN A 40 19.04 2.17 4.61
N ILE A 41 19.00 1.42 3.52
CA ILE A 41 17.83 1.43 2.60
C ILE A 41 16.58 0.91 3.31
N ALA A 42 16.68 -0.18 4.08
CA ALA A 42 15.53 -0.72 4.82
C ALA A 42 14.95 0.29 5.81
N LYS A 43 15.79 0.97 6.57
CA LYS A 43 15.37 2.03 7.51
C LYS A 43 14.79 3.24 6.76
N SER A 44 15.40 3.61 5.64
CA SER A 44 14.94 4.72 4.80
C SER A 44 13.54 4.47 4.21
N VAL A 45 13.26 3.23 3.80
CA VAL A 45 11.92 2.82 3.35
C VAL A 45 10.90 2.94 4.49
N PHE A 46 11.24 2.51 5.70
CA PHE A 46 10.35 2.70 6.86
C PHE A 46 10.09 4.18 7.14
N GLN A 47 11.13 5.01 7.11
CA GLN A 47 10.98 6.45 7.29
C GLN A 47 10.10 7.10 6.20
N ALA A 48 10.24 6.67 4.96
CA ALA A 48 9.41 7.13 3.85
C ALA A 48 7.92 6.78 4.07
N ILE A 49 7.62 5.57 4.54
CA ILE A 49 6.26 5.12 4.89
C ILE A 49 5.70 5.98 6.03
N VAL A 50 6.49 6.24 7.06
CA VAL A 50 6.10 7.09 8.20
C VAL A 50 5.74 8.49 7.73
N ASN A 51 6.62 9.12 6.96
CA ASN A 51 6.40 10.47 6.45
C ASN A 51 5.13 10.56 5.61
N GLN A 52 4.90 9.58 4.73
CA GLN A 52 3.70 9.53 3.90
C GLN A 52 2.43 9.32 4.74
N THR A 53 2.50 8.42 5.72
CA THR A 53 1.36 8.12 6.59
C THR A 53 0.97 9.33 7.42
N ILE A 54 1.94 9.99 8.04
CA ILE A 54 1.70 11.20 8.83
C ILE A 54 1.13 12.30 7.93
N ALA A 55 1.75 12.56 6.77
CA ALA A 55 1.28 13.59 5.84
C ALA A 55 -0.15 13.33 5.34
N GLY A 56 -0.49 12.06 5.10
CA GLY A 56 -1.82 11.66 4.63
C GLY A 56 -2.90 11.69 5.71
N LEU A 57 -2.58 11.27 6.92
CA LEU A 57 -3.56 11.15 8.01
C LEU A 57 -3.71 12.44 8.83
N ALA A 58 -2.62 13.13 9.07
CA ALA A 58 -2.65 14.34 9.91
C ALA A 58 -3.34 15.51 9.23
N CYS A 59 -3.34 15.57 7.88
CA CYS A 59 -3.97 16.67 7.12
C CYS A 59 -3.63 18.08 7.66
N GLY A 60 -2.38 18.27 8.11
CA GLY A 60 -1.90 19.50 8.71
C GLY A 60 -2.15 19.67 10.22
N HIS A 61 -2.86 18.73 10.85
CA HIS A 61 -3.01 18.73 12.30
C HIS A 61 -1.79 18.10 12.98
N LYS A 62 -1.49 18.58 14.19
CA LYS A 62 -0.45 17.96 15.01
C LYS A 62 -0.97 16.67 15.63
N ILE A 63 -0.19 15.60 15.52
CA ILE A 63 -0.45 14.33 16.22
C ILE A 63 0.26 14.43 17.57
N GLU A 64 -0.51 14.45 18.66
CA GLU A 64 0.01 14.61 20.02
C GLU A 64 -0.82 13.81 21.03
N GLY A 65 -0.29 13.66 22.24
CA GLY A 65 -0.93 12.86 23.29
C GLY A 65 -0.63 11.36 23.15
N ASN A 66 -1.54 10.54 23.62
CA ASN A 66 -1.37 9.09 23.60
C ASN A 66 -1.61 8.51 22.21
N VAL A 67 -0.62 7.85 21.64
CA VAL A 67 -0.68 7.25 20.30
C VAL A 67 -0.65 5.73 20.41
N ALA A 68 -1.72 5.08 19.92
CA ALA A 68 -1.82 3.63 19.86
C ALA A 68 -1.37 3.10 18.50
N PHE A 69 -0.48 2.12 18.53
CA PHE A 69 0.05 1.45 17.35
C PHE A 69 -0.71 0.14 17.12
N LEU A 70 -1.61 0.12 16.13
CA LEU A 70 -2.50 -0.99 15.83
C LEU A 70 -2.24 -1.54 14.43
N GLY A 71 -2.68 -2.78 14.20
CA GLY A 71 -2.53 -3.47 12.92
C GLY A 71 -1.22 -4.23 12.77
N GLY A 72 -1.21 -5.19 11.83
CA GLY A 72 -0.11 -6.12 11.65
C GLY A 72 1.26 -5.47 11.44
N PRO A 73 1.43 -4.52 10.51
CA PRO A 73 2.72 -3.89 10.30
C PRO A 73 3.30 -3.24 11.57
N LEU A 74 2.48 -2.52 12.32
CA LEU A 74 2.90 -1.83 13.53
C LEU A 74 3.06 -2.78 14.73
N THR A 75 2.43 -3.94 14.71
CA THR A 75 2.64 -4.99 15.72
C THR A 75 3.96 -5.73 15.47
N PHE A 76 4.26 -6.12 14.22
CA PHE A 76 5.36 -7.02 13.91
C PHE A 76 6.67 -6.32 13.48
N LEU A 77 6.63 -5.04 13.10
CA LEU A 77 7.78 -4.28 12.65
C LEU A 77 8.17 -3.23 13.68
N SER A 78 9.02 -3.61 14.64
CA SER A 78 9.48 -2.73 15.72
C SER A 78 10.20 -1.48 15.19
N GLU A 79 11.00 -1.61 14.11
CA GLU A 79 11.72 -0.49 13.53
C GLU A 79 10.81 0.50 12.82
N LEU A 80 9.72 0.01 12.20
CA LEU A 80 8.70 0.90 11.64
C LEU A 80 8.02 1.71 12.76
N ARG A 81 7.65 1.05 13.88
CA ARG A 81 7.12 1.75 15.07
C ARG A 81 8.10 2.77 15.61
N GLN A 82 9.38 2.41 15.71
CA GLN A 82 10.41 3.32 16.20
C GLN A 82 10.53 4.56 15.31
N CYS A 83 10.49 4.41 13.98
CA CYS A 83 10.47 5.55 13.06
C CYS A 83 9.25 6.48 13.31
N PHE A 84 8.07 5.93 13.62
CA PHE A 84 6.92 6.75 14.02
C PHE A 84 7.16 7.48 15.34
N CYS A 85 7.70 6.78 16.34
CA CYS A 85 7.99 7.38 17.63
C CYS A 85 8.99 8.53 17.52
N ASP A 86 10.05 8.33 16.75
CA ASP A 86 11.09 9.33 16.54
C ASP A 86 10.55 10.55 15.76
N THR A 87 9.76 10.30 14.70
CA THR A 87 9.19 11.38 13.88
C THR A 87 8.13 12.20 14.61
N LEU A 88 7.35 11.56 15.49
CA LEU A 88 6.32 12.21 16.29
C LEU A 88 6.85 12.72 17.65
N GLU A 89 8.14 12.50 17.94
CA GLU A 89 8.77 12.86 19.22
C GLU A 89 8.03 12.29 20.44
N LEU A 90 7.54 11.03 20.31
CA LEU A 90 6.79 10.36 21.37
C LEU A 90 7.73 9.80 22.43
N ASP A 91 7.52 10.15 23.67
CA ASP A 91 8.14 9.46 24.82
C ASP A 91 7.45 8.13 25.14
N GLU A 92 8.03 7.33 26.02
CA GLU A 92 7.49 6.02 26.37
C GLU A 92 6.10 6.07 27.03
N ALA A 93 5.79 7.13 27.76
CA ALA A 93 4.50 7.30 28.43
C ALA A 93 3.34 7.49 27.47
N HIS A 94 3.62 8.03 26.26
CA HIS A 94 2.62 8.31 25.24
C HIS A 94 2.54 7.21 24.15
N ARG A 95 3.34 6.14 24.27
CA ARG A 95 3.34 4.99 23.32
C ARG A 95 2.43 3.89 23.86
N ILE A 96 1.34 3.61 23.14
CA ILE A 96 0.45 2.49 23.47
C ILE A 96 0.69 1.39 22.45
N ILE A 97 1.29 0.28 22.90
CA ILE A 97 1.55 -0.91 22.10
C ILE A 97 0.77 -2.06 22.73
N PRO A 98 -0.49 -2.26 22.35
CA PRO A 98 -1.31 -3.28 22.99
C PRO A 98 -0.88 -4.68 22.54
N GLU A 99 -1.08 -5.66 23.41
CA GLU A 99 -0.98 -7.06 23.05
C GLU A 99 -2.04 -7.40 21.99
N ASN A 100 -1.65 -8.18 20.98
CA ASN A 100 -2.50 -8.57 19.86
C ASN A 100 -3.07 -7.35 19.07
N GLY A 101 -2.28 -6.29 18.92
CA GLY A 101 -2.67 -5.07 18.22
C GLY A 101 -3.16 -5.31 16.78
N GLU A 102 -2.75 -6.40 16.14
CA GLU A 102 -3.19 -6.81 14.79
C GLU A 102 -4.65 -7.27 14.74
N LEU A 103 -5.24 -7.65 15.87
CA LEU A 103 -6.61 -8.16 15.96
C LEU A 103 -7.64 -7.07 16.29
N PHE A 104 -7.22 -5.86 16.58
CA PHE A 104 -8.12 -4.79 17.06
C PHE A 104 -9.23 -4.45 16.07
N ILE A 105 -8.98 -4.50 14.76
CA ILE A 105 -10.03 -4.25 13.75
C ILE A 105 -11.09 -5.35 13.81
N ALA A 106 -10.68 -6.62 13.88
CA ALA A 106 -11.60 -7.75 13.99
C ALA A 106 -12.38 -7.71 15.31
N LEU A 107 -11.71 -7.35 16.42
CA LEU A 107 -12.34 -7.17 17.71
C LEU A 107 -13.36 -6.04 17.70
N GLY A 108 -13.02 -4.90 17.09
CA GLY A 108 -13.95 -3.78 16.91
C GLY A 108 -15.19 -4.19 16.13
N ALA A 109 -15.01 -4.90 15.01
CA ALA A 109 -16.13 -5.43 14.23
C ALA A 109 -17.01 -6.40 15.04
N ALA A 110 -16.40 -7.25 15.86
CA ALA A 110 -17.14 -8.17 16.71
C ALA A 110 -17.93 -7.46 17.83
N LEU A 111 -17.43 -6.32 18.32
CA LEU A 111 -18.11 -5.51 19.33
C LEU A 111 -19.29 -4.70 18.77
N MET A 112 -19.33 -4.46 17.47
CA MET A 112 -20.42 -3.76 16.79
C MET A 112 -21.62 -4.68 16.47
N LYS A 113 -21.78 -5.78 17.19
CA LYS A 113 -22.83 -6.78 16.96
C LYS A 113 -24.27 -6.22 16.94
N ASP A 114 -24.54 -5.18 17.71
CA ASP A 114 -25.86 -4.60 17.83
C ASP A 114 -26.25 -3.77 16.59
N GLU A 115 -25.28 -3.41 15.74
CA GLU A 115 -25.47 -2.73 14.46
C GLU A 115 -25.53 -3.72 13.28
N CYS A 116 -25.31 -5.01 13.54
CA CYS A 116 -25.23 -6.04 12.53
C CYS A 116 -26.51 -6.89 12.48
N ARG A 117 -26.92 -7.26 11.27
CA ARG A 117 -27.98 -8.26 11.09
C ARG A 117 -27.44 -9.65 11.46
N GLU A 118 -28.13 -10.34 12.37
CA GLU A 118 -27.83 -11.74 12.65
C GLU A 118 -28.27 -12.61 11.47
N ILE A 119 -27.32 -13.38 10.92
CA ILE A 119 -27.58 -14.35 9.86
C ILE A 119 -26.86 -15.67 10.17
N THR A 120 -27.46 -16.77 9.76
CA THR A 120 -26.80 -18.07 9.85
C THR A 120 -25.79 -18.24 8.71
N VAL A 121 -24.82 -19.13 8.90
CA VAL A 121 -23.84 -19.49 7.84
C VAL A 121 -24.57 -19.97 6.57
N GLY A 122 -25.66 -20.74 6.72
CA GLY A 122 -26.45 -21.20 5.58
C GLY A 122 -27.12 -20.05 4.81
N GLN A 123 -27.63 -19.04 5.52
CA GLN A 123 -28.18 -17.83 4.89
C GLN A 123 -27.10 -17.05 4.15
N LEU A 124 -25.93 -16.85 4.78
CA LEU A 124 -24.80 -16.17 4.16
C LEU A 124 -24.35 -16.89 2.88
N THR A 125 -24.19 -18.21 2.92
CA THR A 125 -23.80 -19.02 1.75
C THR A 125 -24.83 -18.88 0.62
N LYS A 126 -26.12 -18.87 0.94
CA LYS A 126 -27.20 -18.69 -0.04
C LYS A 126 -27.16 -17.30 -0.66
N GLU A 127 -26.97 -16.26 0.15
CA GLU A 127 -26.89 -14.87 -0.32
C GLU A 127 -25.67 -14.63 -1.21
N ILE A 128 -24.49 -15.14 -0.81
CA ILE A 128 -23.28 -15.09 -1.64
C ILE A 128 -23.47 -15.87 -2.94
N GLY A 129 -24.07 -17.06 -2.88
CA GLY A 129 -24.38 -17.86 -4.06
C GLY A 129 -25.30 -17.15 -5.05
N ALA A 130 -26.26 -16.36 -4.55
CA ALA A 130 -27.15 -15.56 -5.38
C ALA A 130 -26.44 -14.37 -6.07
N LEU A 131 -25.31 -13.91 -5.53
CA LEU A 131 -24.48 -12.84 -6.15
C LEU A 131 -23.55 -13.38 -7.25
N ILE A 132 -23.27 -14.69 -7.25
CA ILE A 132 -22.43 -15.31 -8.27
C ILE A 132 -23.23 -15.33 -9.59
N GLY A 133 -22.71 -14.61 -10.59
CA GLY A 133 -23.35 -14.53 -11.91
C GLY A 133 -24.30 -13.36 -12.11
N ILE A 134 -24.51 -12.51 -11.09
CA ILE A 134 -25.12 -11.21 -11.32
C ILE A 134 -24.06 -10.33 -12.02
N PRO A 135 -24.30 -9.86 -13.25
CA PRO A 135 -23.43 -8.87 -13.85
C PRO A 135 -23.40 -7.66 -12.89
N MET A 136 -22.21 -7.27 -12.44
CA MET A 136 -22.05 -5.97 -11.79
C MET A 136 -22.45 -4.93 -12.83
N GLU A 137 -23.68 -4.43 -12.76
CA GLU A 137 -24.04 -3.21 -13.46
C GLU A 137 -23.21 -2.10 -12.82
N ALA A 138 -22.09 -1.77 -13.48
CA ALA A 138 -21.34 -0.60 -13.12
C ALA A 138 -22.26 0.60 -13.39
N THR A 139 -22.68 1.26 -12.35
CA THR A 139 -23.62 2.39 -12.39
C THR A 139 -23.13 3.59 -13.21
N ASP A 140 -21.86 3.61 -13.58
CA ASP A 140 -21.21 4.65 -14.40
C ASP A 140 -20.26 4.01 -15.45
N CYS A 141 -20.74 3.05 -16.23
CA CYS A 141 -19.98 2.58 -17.38
C CYS A 141 -19.94 3.66 -18.45
N VAL A 142 -18.75 4.09 -18.81
CA VAL A 142 -18.53 4.81 -20.07
C VAL A 142 -18.88 3.89 -21.24
N ASP A 143 -19.38 4.47 -22.33
CA ASP A 143 -19.65 3.73 -23.54
C ASP A 143 -18.40 2.95 -24.00
N PRO A 144 -18.56 1.76 -24.58
CA PRO A 144 -17.44 1.01 -25.13
C PRO A 144 -16.63 1.87 -26.11
N LEU A 145 -15.31 1.76 -26.04
CA LEU A 145 -14.39 2.52 -26.91
C LEU A 145 -14.67 2.27 -28.39
N PHE A 146 -15.16 1.09 -28.73
CA PHE A 146 -15.58 0.68 -30.09
C PHE A 146 -16.99 0.11 -30.03
N LYS A 147 -17.85 0.57 -30.95
CA LYS A 147 -19.25 0.12 -31.04
C LYS A 147 -19.40 -1.30 -31.56
N ASN A 148 -18.44 -1.75 -32.37
CA ASN A 148 -18.43 -3.04 -33.00
C ASN A 148 -17.02 -3.48 -33.41
N GLU A 149 -16.88 -4.73 -33.84
CA GLU A 149 -15.62 -5.32 -34.31
C GLU A 149 -15.01 -4.56 -35.50
N GLN A 150 -15.83 -4.01 -36.37
CA GLN A 150 -15.37 -3.25 -37.54
C GLN A 150 -14.65 -1.96 -37.13
N GLU A 151 -15.16 -1.20 -36.18
CA GLU A 151 -14.48 0.01 -35.66
C GLU A 151 -13.13 -0.34 -35.01
N LEU A 152 -13.05 -1.48 -34.31
CA LEU A 152 -11.81 -1.97 -33.73
C LEU A 152 -10.79 -2.33 -34.83
N GLU A 153 -11.23 -3.02 -35.89
CA GLU A 153 -10.37 -3.39 -37.02
C GLU A 153 -9.86 -2.14 -37.77
N GLU A 154 -10.71 -1.16 -38.03
CA GLU A 154 -10.35 0.11 -38.65
C GLU A 154 -9.32 0.88 -37.79
N PHE A 155 -9.51 0.88 -36.46
CA PHE A 155 -8.56 1.45 -35.52
C PHE A 155 -7.20 0.75 -35.60
N ARG A 156 -7.19 -0.58 -35.56
CA ARG A 156 -5.96 -1.39 -35.66
C ARG A 156 -5.24 -1.15 -36.99
N ALA A 157 -5.97 -1.15 -38.12
CA ALA A 157 -5.40 -0.91 -39.46
C ALA A 157 -4.77 0.48 -39.59
N ARG A 158 -5.41 1.50 -39.00
CA ARG A 158 -4.87 2.85 -38.95
C ARG A 158 -3.59 2.93 -38.12
N HIS A 159 -3.55 2.30 -36.96
CA HIS A 159 -2.40 2.36 -36.07
C HIS A 159 -1.24 1.45 -36.51
N ALA A 160 -1.52 0.39 -37.24
CA ALA A 160 -0.50 -0.47 -37.82
C ALA A 160 0.45 0.27 -38.76
N LYS A 161 -0.02 1.36 -39.40
CA LYS A 161 0.80 2.23 -40.27
C LYS A 161 1.84 3.04 -39.50
N ALA A 162 1.65 3.24 -38.20
CA ALA A 162 2.52 4.03 -37.32
C ALA A 162 3.47 3.18 -36.48
N VAL A 163 3.50 1.86 -36.67
CA VAL A 163 4.40 0.98 -35.96
C VAL A 163 5.83 1.15 -36.47
N THR A 164 6.73 1.51 -35.59
CA THR A 164 8.16 1.58 -35.89
C THR A 164 8.69 0.17 -36.16
N PRO A 165 9.38 -0.08 -37.27
CA PRO A 165 10.01 -1.38 -37.55
C PRO A 165 10.97 -1.77 -36.41
N LYS A 166 10.89 -2.99 -35.94
CA LYS A 166 11.88 -3.51 -34.99
C LYS A 166 13.21 -3.68 -35.74
N ALA A 167 14.24 -2.96 -35.31
CA ALA A 167 15.59 -3.23 -35.76
C ALA A 167 16.09 -4.55 -35.16
N ASN A 168 16.72 -5.40 -35.95
CA ASN A 168 17.46 -6.53 -35.45
C ASN A 168 18.79 -6.01 -34.87
N ILE A 169 19.05 -6.34 -33.60
CA ILE A 169 20.31 -5.96 -32.93
C ILE A 169 21.51 -6.62 -33.58
N GLU A 170 21.29 -7.72 -34.33
CA GLU A 170 22.34 -8.44 -35.07
C GLU A 170 22.79 -7.69 -36.35
N ASP A 171 22.01 -6.70 -36.80
CA ASP A 171 22.29 -5.89 -38.01
C ASP A 171 22.95 -4.55 -37.67
N ALA A 172 23.28 -4.30 -36.39
CA ALA A 172 23.95 -3.10 -35.89
C ALA A 172 25.38 -3.42 -35.49
#